data_bf57ba83ae813bff7a1f1c1bfc121ef6
#
_entry.id   bf57ba83ae813bff7a1f1c1bfc121ef6
#
_cell.length_a   1.000
_cell.length_b   1.000
_cell.length_c   1.000
_cell.angle_alpha   90.00
_cell.angle_beta   90.00
_cell.angle_gamma   90.00
#
_symmetry.space_group_name_H-M   'P 1'
#
loop_
_entity.id
_entity.type
_entity.pdbx_description
1 polymer ?
#
loop_
_entity_poly.entity_id
_entity_poly.type
_entity_poly.pdbx_seq_one_letter_code
_entity_poly.pdbx_strand_id
1 'polypeptide(L)'
;FGVGLARMARTIRERMNVRDNEVFTPVDLINARTLSSVINSFFGTSQLSQFLDQTNPLSKITHKRRISALGPGGLSRERAGFEVRDVHYSHYGRLCTIETPEGPNIGLISTLCVHAKINDMGFIQTPYRKVENGKVNMKNLSYLSAEEEENKKIAQSNTNLTEKGEFAEDKVVSRDTGDFPILDKEEVEFMDVAPNQI
;
A
#
# COMPACT_ATOMS: atom_id res chain seq x y z
N PHE A 1 7.73 -2.21 -19.13
CA PHE A 1 7.68 -1.41 -20.37
C PHE A 1 9.01 -0.68 -20.62
N GLY A 2 9.56 0.07 -19.65
CA GLY A 2 10.79 0.86 -19.85
C GLY A 2 11.95 0.06 -20.44
N VAL A 3 12.22 -1.14 -19.91
CA VAL A 3 13.28 -2.03 -20.45
C VAL A 3 13.01 -2.44 -21.90
N GLY A 4 11.76 -2.74 -22.24
CA GLY A 4 11.38 -3.11 -23.60
C GLY A 4 11.56 -1.96 -24.59
N LEU A 5 11.15 -0.75 -24.20
CA LEU A 5 11.30 0.46 -25.01
C LEU A 5 12.78 0.85 -25.16
N ALA A 6 13.59 0.74 -24.11
CA ALA A 6 15.03 1.00 -24.18
C ALA A 6 15.75 0.03 -25.14
N ARG A 7 15.41 -1.27 -25.10
CA ARG A 7 15.93 -2.27 -26.05
C ARG A 7 15.52 -1.96 -27.48
N MET A 8 14.27 -1.58 -27.69
CA MET A 8 13.74 -1.22 -29.03
C MET A 8 14.45 0.03 -29.57
N ALA A 9 14.63 1.07 -28.75
CA ALA A 9 15.33 2.29 -29.13
C ALA A 9 16.81 2.01 -29.51
N ARG A 10 17.48 1.11 -28.76
CA ARG A 10 18.83 0.69 -29.09
C ARG A 10 18.88 -0.01 -30.44
N THR A 11 17.99 -0.97 -30.69
CA THR A 11 17.94 -1.69 -31.96
C THR A 11 17.66 -0.77 -33.15
N ILE A 12 16.77 0.24 -32.99
CA ILE A 12 16.49 1.23 -34.00
C ILE A 12 17.75 2.02 -34.33
N ARG A 13 18.48 2.50 -33.32
CA ARG A 13 19.73 3.23 -33.49
C ARG A 13 20.81 2.42 -34.21
N GLU A 14 20.97 1.14 -33.82
CA GLU A 14 21.91 0.23 -34.47
C GLU A 14 21.55 0.01 -35.95
N ARG A 15 20.26 -0.19 -36.27
CA ARG A 15 19.81 -0.35 -37.67
C ARG A 15 20.03 0.91 -38.50
N MET A 16 19.79 2.08 -37.96
CA MET A 16 20.02 3.35 -38.65
C MET A 16 21.51 3.56 -38.96
N ASN A 17 22.40 3.22 -38.07
CA ASN A 17 23.85 3.38 -38.26
C ASN A 17 24.45 2.41 -39.29
N VAL A 18 23.87 1.21 -39.47
CA VAL A 18 24.42 0.20 -40.39
C VAL A 18 24.00 0.42 -41.83
N ARG A 19 22.93 1.17 -42.09
CA ARG A 19 22.34 1.32 -43.43
C ARG A 19 22.21 2.79 -43.83
N ASP A 20 23.33 3.47 -43.97
CA ASP A 20 23.38 4.93 -44.22
C ASP A 20 22.70 5.42 -45.52
N ASN A 21 22.34 4.53 -46.47
CA ASN A 21 21.87 4.90 -47.80
C ASN A 21 20.47 4.40 -48.19
N GLU A 22 19.70 3.84 -47.26
CA GLU A 22 18.33 3.34 -47.53
C GLU A 22 17.25 4.27 -46.96
N VAL A 23 16.17 4.47 -47.71
CA VAL A 23 15.00 5.18 -47.21
C VAL A 23 14.21 4.22 -46.27
N PHE A 24 14.19 4.53 -44.97
CA PHE A 24 13.46 3.75 -43.98
C PHE A 24 12.06 4.29 -43.75
N THR A 25 11.11 3.36 -43.60
CA THR A 25 9.85 3.68 -42.98
C THR A 25 9.90 3.35 -41.48
N PRO A 26 9.13 4.03 -40.63
CA PRO A 26 9.07 3.70 -39.18
C PRO A 26 8.70 2.24 -38.91
N VAL A 27 7.93 1.61 -39.80
CA VAL A 27 7.51 0.20 -39.70
C VAL A 27 8.71 -0.74 -39.85
N ASP A 28 9.68 -0.42 -40.71
CA ASP A 28 10.87 -1.25 -40.93
C ASP A 28 11.81 -1.23 -39.73
N LEU A 29 11.82 -0.14 -38.97
CA LEU A 29 12.71 0.08 -37.83
C LEU A 29 12.12 -0.50 -36.54
N ILE A 30 10.80 -0.42 -36.35
CA ILE A 30 10.12 -0.81 -35.12
C ILE A 30 9.85 -2.32 -35.12
N ASN A 31 10.34 -3.01 -34.06
CA ASN A 31 10.06 -4.42 -33.84
C ASN A 31 9.22 -4.60 -32.55
N ALA A 32 7.91 -4.77 -32.72
CA ALA A 32 6.97 -4.98 -31.61
C ALA A 32 7.26 -6.26 -30.79
N ARG A 33 7.93 -7.27 -31.38
CA ARG A 33 8.32 -8.51 -30.67
C ARG A 33 9.25 -8.24 -29.50
N THR A 34 10.08 -7.22 -29.58
CA THR A 34 10.99 -6.82 -28.49
C THR A 34 10.19 -6.43 -27.24
N LEU A 35 9.13 -5.67 -27.40
CA LEU A 35 8.25 -5.29 -26.28
C LEU A 35 7.43 -6.47 -25.78
N SER A 36 6.80 -7.22 -26.69
CA SER A 36 6.00 -8.42 -26.33
C SER A 36 6.83 -9.46 -25.58
N SER A 37 8.08 -9.68 -25.99
CA SER A 37 8.99 -10.61 -25.31
C SER A 37 9.27 -10.22 -23.86
N VAL A 38 9.48 -8.93 -23.60
CA VAL A 38 9.72 -8.45 -22.23
C VAL A 38 8.49 -8.58 -21.35
N ILE A 39 7.31 -8.28 -21.90
CA ILE A 39 6.03 -8.43 -21.19
C ILE A 39 5.76 -9.90 -20.88
N ASN A 40 5.91 -10.79 -21.86
CA ASN A 40 5.71 -12.22 -21.66
C ASN A 40 6.71 -12.81 -20.65
N SER A 41 7.98 -12.36 -20.68
CA SER A 41 8.98 -12.74 -19.70
C SER A 41 8.58 -12.31 -18.28
N PHE A 42 8.05 -11.10 -18.11
CA PHE A 42 7.57 -10.63 -16.81
C PHE A 42 6.45 -11.53 -16.28
N PHE A 43 5.41 -11.79 -17.05
CA PHE A 43 4.30 -12.64 -16.62
C PHE A 43 4.68 -14.11 -16.42
N GLY A 44 5.69 -14.62 -17.13
CA GLY A 44 6.12 -16.01 -17.02
C GLY A 44 7.16 -16.27 -15.93
N THR A 45 7.98 -15.31 -15.56
CA THR A 45 9.15 -15.53 -14.68
C THR A 45 9.19 -14.68 -13.42
N SER A 46 8.39 -13.60 -13.31
CA SER A 46 8.38 -12.76 -12.12
C SER A 46 7.74 -13.48 -10.94
N GLN A 47 8.41 -13.46 -9.79
CA GLN A 47 7.88 -14.00 -8.53
C GLN A 47 6.58 -13.30 -8.07
N LEU A 48 6.39 -12.04 -8.43
CA LEU A 48 5.20 -11.25 -8.08
C LEU A 48 4.03 -11.47 -9.06
N SER A 49 4.30 -12.03 -10.24
CA SER A 49 3.26 -12.47 -11.16
C SER A 49 2.78 -13.85 -10.76
N GLN A 50 1.58 -13.92 -10.23
CA GLN A 50 0.99 -15.13 -9.67
C GLN A 50 -0.31 -15.50 -10.40
N PHE A 51 -0.64 -16.78 -10.36
CA PHE A 51 -1.95 -17.25 -10.84
C PHE A 51 -3.04 -16.67 -9.95
N LEU A 52 -4.03 -15.98 -10.54
CA LEU A 52 -5.07 -15.31 -9.79
C LEU A 52 -5.99 -16.33 -9.09
N ASP A 53 -6.18 -16.18 -7.80
CA ASP A 53 -7.20 -16.92 -7.06
C ASP A 53 -8.59 -16.46 -7.50
N GLN A 54 -9.41 -17.39 -7.97
CA GLN A 54 -10.76 -17.16 -8.50
C GLN A 54 -11.79 -18.10 -7.87
N THR A 55 -11.52 -18.64 -6.69
CA THR A 55 -12.44 -19.54 -5.97
C THR A 55 -13.77 -18.86 -5.71
N ASN A 56 -13.74 -17.59 -5.28
CA ASN A 56 -14.93 -16.75 -5.11
C ASN A 56 -14.55 -15.26 -5.32
N PRO A 57 -15.54 -14.34 -5.42
CA PRO A 57 -15.24 -12.92 -5.60
C PRO A 57 -14.38 -12.30 -4.50
N LEU A 58 -14.56 -12.73 -3.25
CA LEU A 58 -13.78 -12.22 -2.11
C LEU A 58 -12.32 -12.65 -2.20
N SER A 59 -12.03 -13.92 -2.47
CA SER A 59 -10.64 -14.40 -2.63
C SER A 59 -9.91 -13.71 -3.77
N LYS A 60 -10.63 -13.38 -4.85
CA LYS A 60 -10.09 -12.61 -5.97
C LYS A 60 -9.69 -11.19 -5.56
N ILE A 61 -10.52 -10.50 -4.76
CA ILE A 61 -10.23 -9.16 -4.27
C ILE A 61 -9.07 -9.20 -3.28
N THR A 62 -9.08 -10.13 -2.34
CA THR A 62 -8.03 -10.31 -1.33
C THR A 62 -6.68 -10.58 -1.99
N HIS A 63 -6.63 -11.45 -3.01
CA HIS A 63 -5.39 -11.73 -3.74
C HIS A 63 -4.81 -10.48 -4.41
N LYS A 64 -5.65 -9.59 -4.95
CA LYS A 64 -5.22 -8.33 -5.57
C LYS A 64 -4.72 -7.28 -4.56
N ARG A 65 -5.12 -7.39 -3.30
CA ARG A 65 -4.73 -6.49 -2.21
C ARG A 65 -3.57 -7.02 -1.38
N ARG A 66 -2.96 -8.14 -1.80
CA ARG A 66 -1.84 -8.77 -1.11
C ARG A 66 -0.55 -7.99 -1.30
N ILE A 67 0.22 -7.89 -0.23
CA ILE A 67 1.53 -7.24 -0.19
C ILE A 67 2.58 -8.28 0.18
N SER A 68 3.72 -8.25 -0.49
CA SER A 68 4.83 -9.16 -0.25
C SER A 68 6.12 -8.38 0.04
N ALA A 69 6.84 -8.78 1.07
CA ALA A 69 8.19 -8.30 1.34
C ALA A 69 9.25 -9.03 0.49
N LEU A 70 8.85 -10.10 -0.21
CA LEU A 70 9.71 -10.92 -1.06
C LEU A 70 9.77 -10.37 -2.48
N GLY A 71 10.77 -10.81 -3.24
CA GLY A 71 10.88 -10.51 -4.67
C GLY A 71 12.03 -9.57 -5.00
N PRO A 72 12.10 -9.08 -6.25
CA PRO A 72 13.17 -8.19 -6.71
C PRO A 72 13.20 -6.89 -5.89
N GLY A 73 14.35 -6.60 -5.26
CA GLY A 73 14.51 -5.44 -4.37
C GLY A 73 13.99 -5.63 -2.95
N GLY A 74 13.38 -6.77 -2.63
CA GLY A 74 12.89 -7.13 -1.32
C GLY A 74 13.82 -8.08 -0.55
N LEU A 75 13.23 -8.74 0.46
CA LEU A 75 13.93 -9.69 1.33
C LEU A 75 13.96 -11.09 0.75
N SER A 76 14.92 -11.91 1.17
CA SER A 76 14.87 -13.36 1.01
C SER A 76 14.37 -14.01 2.30
N ARG A 77 13.72 -15.18 2.19
CA ARG A 77 13.16 -15.89 3.35
C ARG A 77 14.19 -16.21 4.41
N GLU A 78 15.39 -16.57 3.98
CA GLU A 78 16.51 -16.99 4.85
C GLU A 78 17.11 -15.80 5.62
N ARG A 79 17.01 -14.59 5.05
CA ARG A 79 17.55 -13.36 5.65
C ARG A 79 16.52 -12.59 6.49
N ALA A 80 15.25 -13.00 6.43
CA ALA A 80 14.18 -12.37 7.18
C ALA A 80 14.18 -12.87 8.63
N GLY A 81 14.67 -12.05 9.55
CA GLY A 81 14.60 -12.28 11.00
C GLY A 81 13.19 -12.05 11.57
N PHE A 82 13.07 -12.15 12.89
CA PHE A 82 11.80 -11.91 13.60
C PHE A 82 11.33 -10.46 13.47
N GLU A 83 12.22 -9.49 13.51
CA GLU A 83 11.90 -8.07 13.48
C GLU A 83 11.07 -7.65 12.25
N VAL A 84 11.39 -8.20 11.06
CA VAL A 84 10.67 -7.89 9.81
C VAL A 84 9.36 -8.66 9.65
N ARG A 85 9.12 -9.65 10.50
CA ARG A 85 7.90 -10.49 10.52
C ARG A 85 6.91 -10.04 11.57
N ASP A 86 7.36 -9.21 12.50
CA ASP A 86 6.58 -8.74 13.63
C ASP A 86 5.62 -7.62 13.24
N VAL A 87 4.65 -7.36 14.10
CA VAL A 87 3.69 -6.28 13.93
C VAL A 87 4.26 -5.01 14.56
N HIS A 88 4.24 -3.92 13.79
CA HIS A 88 4.65 -2.61 14.25
C HIS A 88 3.44 -1.67 14.36
N TYR A 89 3.47 -0.69 15.25
CA TYR A 89 2.35 0.26 15.41
C TYR A 89 1.97 0.99 14.11
N SER A 90 2.94 1.22 13.20
CA SER A 90 2.69 1.82 11.89
C SER A 90 1.83 0.95 10.95
N HIS A 91 1.60 -0.32 11.29
CA HIS A 91 0.70 -1.20 10.54
C HIS A 91 -0.77 -0.89 10.78
N TYR A 92 -1.10 -0.19 11.86
CA TYR A 92 -2.48 0.12 12.23
C TYR A 92 -3.24 0.78 11.07
N GLY A 93 -4.38 0.20 10.71
CA GLY A 93 -5.22 0.66 9.61
C GLY A 93 -4.64 0.48 8.20
N ARG A 94 -3.40 -0.02 8.07
CA ARG A 94 -2.68 -0.18 6.78
C ARG A 94 -2.49 -1.63 6.39
N LEU A 95 -1.86 -2.41 7.25
CA LEU A 95 -1.61 -3.83 7.03
C LEU A 95 -2.38 -4.65 8.05
N CYS A 96 -3.13 -5.65 7.59
CA CYS A 96 -3.84 -6.57 8.47
C CYS A 96 -2.83 -7.36 9.32
N THR A 97 -3.03 -7.34 10.63
CA THR A 97 -2.15 -8.01 11.60
C THR A 97 -2.41 -9.50 11.72
N ILE A 98 -3.51 -9.98 11.17
CA ILE A 98 -4.01 -11.36 11.32
C ILE A 98 -3.85 -12.15 10.02
N GLU A 99 -4.14 -11.55 8.86
CA GLU A 99 -4.09 -12.24 7.57
C GLU A 99 -2.66 -12.35 7.06
N THR A 100 -1.98 -13.43 7.44
CA THR A 100 -0.64 -13.80 6.99
C THR A 100 -0.57 -15.31 6.82
N PRO A 101 0.24 -15.85 5.88
CA PRO A 101 0.45 -17.29 5.76
C PRO A 101 1.08 -17.91 7.02
N GLU A 102 0.84 -19.19 7.22
CA GLU A 102 1.61 -20.00 8.16
C GLU A 102 2.93 -20.48 7.55
N GLY A 103 3.91 -20.76 8.40
CA GLY A 103 5.21 -21.32 7.99
C GLY A 103 6.25 -20.28 7.56
N PRO A 104 7.09 -20.59 6.55
CA PRO A 104 8.27 -19.77 6.21
C PRO A 104 7.95 -18.34 5.76
N ASN A 105 6.74 -18.07 5.30
CA ASN A 105 6.30 -16.78 4.79
C ASN A 105 5.54 -15.93 5.81
N ILE A 106 5.45 -16.38 7.06
CA ILE A 106 4.74 -15.64 8.11
C ILE A 106 5.32 -14.23 8.26
N GLY A 107 4.46 -13.22 8.29
CA GLY A 107 4.83 -11.81 8.40
C GLY A 107 5.46 -11.20 7.15
N LEU A 108 5.88 -12.00 6.16
CA LEU A 108 6.47 -11.51 4.90
C LEU A 108 5.43 -11.28 3.80
N ILE A 109 4.28 -11.91 3.94
CA ILE A 109 3.13 -11.72 3.06
C ILE A 109 1.98 -11.25 3.92
N SER A 110 1.43 -10.10 3.58
CA SER A 110 0.35 -9.44 4.31
C SER A 110 -0.75 -8.99 3.34
N THR A 111 -1.83 -8.51 3.87
CA THR A 111 -2.95 -7.95 3.10
C THR A 111 -3.22 -6.53 3.57
N LEU A 112 -3.62 -5.65 2.64
CA LEU A 112 -4.06 -4.30 2.98
C LEU A 112 -5.34 -4.35 3.82
N CYS A 113 -5.41 -3.54 4.88
CA CYS A 113 -6.63 -3.30 5.62
C CYS A 113 -7.75 -2.76 4.70
N VAL A 114 -9.00 -2.94 5.13
CA VAL A 114 -10.19 -2.64 4.31
C VAL A 114 -10.19 -1.20 3.80
N HIS A 115 -9.86 -0.24 4.66
CA HIS A 115 -9.87 1.18 4.34
C HIS A 115 -8.54 1.72 3.81
N ALA A 116 -7.48 0.90 3.81
CA ALA A 116 -6.17 1.32 3.36
C ALA A 116 -6.12 1.62 1.86
N LYS A 117 -5.37 2.66 1.49
CA LYS A 117 -5.08 3.07 0.12
C LYS A 117 -3.58 3.30 -0.06
N ILE A 118 -3.13 3.21 -1.30
CA ILE A 118 -1.75 3.54 -1.67
C ILE A 118 -1.79 4.89 -2.39
N ASN A 119 -0.93 5.82 -1.96
CA ASN A 119 -0.80 7.12 -2.61
C ASN A 119 0.06 7.02 -3.89
N ASP A 120 0.16 8.12 -4.65
CA ASP A 120 0.91 8.16 -5.92
C ASP A 120 2.42 7.93 -5.72
N MET A 121 2.94 8.14 -4.53
CA MET A 121 4.34 7.89 -4.17
C MET A 121 4.60 6.44 -3.70
N GLY A 122 3.55 5.62 -3.54
CA GLY A 122 3.63 4.23 -3.11
C GLY A 122 3.50 4.00 -1.60
N PHE A 123 3.23 5.02 -0.79
CA PHE A 123 2.99 4.88 0.64
C PHE A 123 1.55 4.43 0.94
N ILE A 124 1.41 3.58 1.94
CA ILE A 124 0.09 3.13 2.40
C ILE A 124 -0.48 4.17 3.36
N GLN A 125 -1.70 4.60 3.08
CA GLN A 125 -2.44 5.57 3.87
C GLN A 125 -3.71 4.95 4.42
N THR A 126 -4.16 5.45 5.58
CA THR A 126 -5.44 5.08 6.20
C THR A 126 -6.26 6.34 6.49
N PRO A 127 -7.60 6.28 6.42
CA PRO A 127 -8.44 7.45 6.62
C PRO A 127 -8.67 7.74 8.10
N TYR A 128 -8.72 9.02 8.42
CA TYR A 128 -9.08 9.55 9.74
C TYR A 128 -10.08 10.68 9.60
N ARG A 129 -10.85 10.92 10.65
CA ARG A 129 -11.70 12.11 10.80
C ARG A 129 -10.94 13.16 11.58
N LYS A 130 -10.83 14.36 11.05
CA LYS A 130 -10.19 15.47 11.75
C LYS A 130 -11.05 15.93 12.92
N VAL A 131 -10.42 16.22 14.04
CA VAL A 131 -11.03 16.76 15.25
C VAL A 131 -10.55 18.19 15.44
N GLU A 132 -11.45 19.10 15.72
CA GLU A 132 -11.15 20.50 16.03
C GLU A 132 -11.91 20.92 17.29
N ASN A 133 -11.18 21.26 18.36
CA ASN A 133 -11.73 21.66 19.66
C ASN A 133 -12.79 20.65 20.20
N GLY A 134 -12.43 19.35 20.18
CA GLY A 134 -13.32 18.29 20.66
C GLY A 134 -14.50 17.96 19.75
N LYS A 135 -14.56 18.54 18.56
CA LYS A 135 -15.60 18.28 17.55
C LYS A 135 -15.07 17.54 16.35
N VAL A 136 -15.67 16.40 16.02
CA VAL A 136 -15.28 15.50 14.93
C VAL A 136 -15.91 15.95 13.60
N ASN A 137 -15.12 16.11 12.57
CA ASN A 137 -15.60 16.37 11.22
C ASN A 137 -16.12 15.08 10.57
N MET A 138 -17.43 14.92 10.52
CA MET A 138 -18.09 13.72 9.99
C MET A 138 -18.15 13.67 8.45
N LYS A 139 -17.89 14.78 7.77
CA LYS A 139 -18.07 14.88 6.31
C LYS A 139 -16.82 14.55 5.52
N ASN A 140 -15.66 14.96 6.01
CA ASN A 140 -14.40 14.85 5.28
C ASN A 140 -13.49 13.83 5.96
N LEU A 141 -12.84 13.00 5.13
CA LEU A 141 -11.81 12.06 5.55
C LEU A 141 -10.44 12.60 5.15
N SER A 142 -9.48 12.53 6.08
CA SER A 142 -8.07 12.80 5.82
C SER A 142 -7.33 11.49 5.75
N TYR A 143 -6.61 11.23 4.66
CA TYR A 143 -5.76 10.05 4.52
C TYR A 143 -4.35 10.40 4.99
N LEU A 144 -3.85 9.67 5.98
CA LEU A 144 -2.52 9.87 6.54
C LEU A 144 -1.63 8.66 6.27
N SER A 145 -0.38 8.92 5.89
CA SER A 145 0.70 7.93 5.90
C SER A 145 1.18 7.67 7.33
N ALA A 146 2.03 6.66 7.54
CA ALA A 146 2.55 6.37 8.87
C ALA A 146 3.41 7.52 9.42
N GLU A 147 4.18 8.20 8.57
CA GLU A 147 4.99 9.36 8.94
C GLU A 147 4.12 10.57 9.33
N GLU A 148 3.05 10.83 8.57
CA GLU A 148 2.12 11.93 8.87
C GLU A 148 1.30 11.68 10.14
N GLU A 149 1.08 10.40 10.49
CA GLU A 149 0.38 9.98 11.70
C GLU A 149 1.26 10.05 12.94
N GLU A 150 2.57 9.91 12.77
CA GLU A 150 3.53 9.97 13.87
C GLU A 150 3.34 11.26 14.66
N ASN A 151 3.27 11.16 15.97
CA ASN A 151 2.99 12.27 16.90
C ASN A 151 1.56 12.86 16.80
N LYS A 152 0.61 12.17 16.18
CA LYS A 152 -0.80 12.57 16.19
C LYS A 152 -1.58 11.83 17.27
N LYS A 153 -2.42 12.57 17.97
CA LYS A 153 -3.30 12.06 19.01
C LYS A 153 -4.63 11.65 18.37
N ILE A 154 -4.89 10.33 18.32
CA ILE A 154 -6.00 9.76 17.57
C ILE A 154 -6.97 9.05 18.50
N ALA A 155 -8.22 9.50 18.56
CA ALA A 155 -9.27 8.83 19.32
C ALA A 155 -9.76 7.57 18.62
N GLN A 156 -10.19 6.59 19.40
CA GLN A 156 -10.79 5.38 18.88
C GLN A 156 -12.19 5.64 18.30
N SER A 157 -12.57 4.88 17.27
CA SER A 157 -13.88 5.01 16.59
C SER A 157 -15.09 4.67 17.46
N ASN A 158 -14.89 3.95 18.57
CA ASN A 158 -15.95 3.58 19.53
C ASN A 158 -16.17 4.64 20.63
N THR A 159 -15.45 5.75 20.59
CA THR A 159 -15.64 6.85 21.55
C THR A 159 -17.02 7.47 21.37
N ASN A 160 -17.73 7.70 22.48
CA ASN A 160 -19.06 8.25 22.47
C ASN A 160 -19.08 9.70 21.95
N LEU A 161 -19.93 9.95 20.95
CA LEU A 161 -20.16 11.26 20.40
C LEU A 161 -21.58 11.73 20.68
N THR A 162 -21.76 13.02 20.88
CA THR A 162 -23.06 13.68 20.93
C THR A 162 -23.68 13.76 19.53
N GLU A 163 -24.99 14.07 19.44
CA GLU A 163 -25.66 14.27 18.15
C GLU A 163 -25.03 15.39 17.30
N LYS A 164 -24.30 16.31 17.93
CA LYS A 164 -23.57 17.39 17.26
C LYS A 164 -22.17 17.00 16.77
N GLY A 165 -21.74 15.75 17.06
CA GLY A 165 -20.40 15.23 16.70
C GLY A 165 -19.29 15.71 17.64
N GLU A 166 -19.60 16.10 18.85
CA GLU A 166 -18.63 16.45 19.92
C GLU A 166 -18.41 15.22 20.82
N PHE A 167 -17.22 15.06 21.39
CA PHE A 167 -16.98 14.02 22.38
C PHE A 167 -17.90 14.20 23.59
N ALA A 168 -18.57 13.13 24.00
CA ALA A 168 -19.51 13.16 25.11
C ALA A 168 -18.80 13.30 26.47
N GLU A 169 -17.56 12.84 26.56
CA GLU A 169 -16.74 12.85 27.76
C GLU A 169 -15.61 13.86 27.60
N ASP A 170 -15.17 14.46 28.70
CA ASP A 170 -14.06 15.43 28.69
C ASP A 170 -12.68 14.74 28.50
N LYS A 171 -12.59 13.44 28.86
CA LYS A 171 -11.39 12.63 28.68
C LYS A 171 -11.64 11.49 27.73
N VAL A 172 -10.74 11.33 26.78
CA VAL A 172 -10.85 10.38 25.68
C VAL A 172 -9.64 9.47 25.63
N VAL A 173 -9.86 8.16 25.50
CA VAL A 173 -8.78 7.20 25.22
C VAL A 173 -8.30 7.43 23.81
N SER A 174 -7.04 7.78 23.68
CA SER A 174 -6.42 8.11 22.41
C SER A 174 -5.19 7.22 22.18
N ARG A 175 -4.81 7.07 20.92
CA ARG A 175 -3.57 6.41 20.51
C ARG A 175 -2.53 7.49 20.20
N ASP A 176 -1.34 7.33 20.76
CA ASP A 176 -0.17 8.17 20.50
C ASP A 176 1.04 7.24 20.30
N THR A 177 1.47 7.08 19.06
CA THR A 177 2.69 6.34 18.64
C THR A 177 2.88 4.95 19.30
N GLY A 178 1.79 4.20 19.52
CA GLY A 178 1.82 2.87 20.15
C GLY A 178 1.39 2.82 21.61
N ASP A 179 1.30 3.95 22.29
CA ASP A 179 0.72 4.08 23.62
C ASP A 179 -0.77 4.48 23.55
N PHE A 180 -1.51 4.23 24.65
CA PHE A 180 -2.93 4.56 24.76
C PHE A 180 -3.21 5.48 25.94
N PRO A 181 -2.77 6.75 25.89
CA PRO A 181 -3.04 7.70 26.94
C PRO A 181 -4.51 8.12 26.98
N ILE A 182 -4.97 8.54 28.15
CA ILE A 182 -6.24 9.23 28.34
C ILE A 182 -5.97 10.73 28.28
N LEU A 183 -6.46 11.38 27.23
CA LEU A 183 -6.21 12.79 26.95
C LEU A 183 -7.48 13.63 27.11
N ASP A 184 -7.31 14.92 27.29
CA ASP A 184 -8.42 15.85 27.23
C ASP A 184 -8.93 15.97 25.79
N LYS A 185 -10.24 16.07 25.61
CA LYS A 185 -10.90 16.08 24.28
C LYS A 185 -10.36 17.15 23.33
N GLU A 186 -9.82 18.24 23.87
CA GLU A 186 -9.27 19.36 23.11
C GLU A 186 -7.86 19.03 22.54
N GLU A 187 -7.17 18.06 23.12
CA GLU A 187 -5.85 17.62 22.65
C GLU A 187 -5.93 16.60 21.52
N VAL A 188 -7.10 16.01 21.29
CA VAL A 188 -7.31 15.01 20.24
C VAL A 188 -7.36 15.70 18.89
N GLU A 189 -6.53 15.24 17.94
CA GLU A 189 -6.42 15.83 16.60
C GLU A 189 -7.21 15.05 15.54
N PHE A 190 -7.31 13.73 15.71
CA PHE A 190 -7.99 12.83 14.77
C PHE A 190 -8.80 11.77 15.50
N MET A 191 -9.69 11.12 14.76
CA MET A 191 -10.47 9.98 15.22
C MET A 191 -10.52 8.91 14.14
N ASP A 192 -10.42 7.63 14.53
CA ASP A 192 -10.61 6.50 13.63
C ASP A 192 -11.99 6.53 12.97
N VAL A 193 -12.09 6.07 11.74
CA VAL A 193 -13.34 6.10 10.96
C VAL A 193 -14.30 5.01 11.41
N ALA A 194 -13.79 3.81 11.63
CA ALA A 194 -14.58 2.64 11.97
C ALA A 194 -13.78 1.60 12.77
N PRO A 195 -14.44 0.77 13.61
CA PRO A 195 -13.76 -0.27 14.37
C PRO A 195 -13.06 -1.32 13.52
N ASN A 196 -13.52 -1.55 12.30
CA ASN A 196 -12.94 -2.52 11.34
C ASN A 196 -11.84 -1.90 10.47
N GLN A 197 -11.24 -0.81 10.92
CA GLN A 197 -10.12 -0.16 10.22
C GLN A 197 -8.81 -0.95 10.38
N ILE A 198 -8.71 -1.76 11.42
CA ILE A 198 -7.57 -2.61 11.76
C ILE A 198 -7.48 -3.81 10.83
#